data_75c788967960f43d55f3db742d024448
#
_entry.id   75c788967960f43d55f3db742d024448
#
_cell.length_a   1.000
_cell.length_b   1.000
_cell.length_c   1.000
_cell.angle_alpha   90.00
_cell.angle_beta   90.00
_cell.angle_gamma   90.00
#
_symmetry.space_group_name_H-M   'P 1'
#
loop_
_entity.id
_entity.type
_entity.pdbx_description
1 polymer ?
#
loop_
_entity_poly.entity_id
_entity_poly.type
_entity_poly.pdbx_seq_one_letter_code
_entity_poly.pdbx_strand_id
1 'polypeptide(L)'
;MREYSKDETEYKAYVQSLKKSALTAFYTPEPLVAAMQESLQVSGSHPGRFLDPSAGTGMFISRLKDVPEIHCFEKDKLTGKILSSLYPESRVTIDGFQSIQPYYNNYFDMVSSNIPFGNTRVYDRDFDRSEDVVRKSSLAAVHNYFFLKGMDTLHEGGILAYITTSGVMDSPQNRPVREWLVNHANLVSAIRLPDNLFVDAGTEVSSDLIVLQKNT
;
A
#
# COMPACT_ATOMS: atom_id res chain seq x y z
N MET A 1 15.48 12.99 20.36
CA MET A 1 15.81 11.86 19.51
C MET A 1 17.07 11.13 19.95
N ARG A 2 18.20 11.81 20.19
CA ARG A 2 19.43 11.14 20.67
C ARG A 2 19.23 10.48 22.04
N GLU A 3 18.49 11.11 22.94
CA GLU A 3 18.14 10.59 24.27
C GLU A 3 17.22 9.36 24.25
N TYR A 4 16.49 9.16 23.15
CA TYR A 4 15.53 8.05 22.96
C TYR A 4 16.07 6.93 22.06
N SER A 5 17.30 7.06 21.56
CA SER A 5 17.96 6.05 20.73
C SER A 5 18.83 5.14 21.59
N LYS A 6 18.77 3.84 21.33
CA LYS A 6 19.54 2.83 22.07
C LYS A 6 21.04 2.98 21.83
N ASP A 7 21.41 3.42 20.62
CA ASP A 7 22.78 3.61 20.19
C ASP A 7 22.90 4.65 19.04
N GLU A 8 24.13 4.96 18.65
CA GLU A 8 24.44 5.92 17.56
C GLU A 8 23.96 5.42 16.19
N THR A 9 23.86 4.11 15.99
CA THR A 9 23.37 3.51 14.73
C THR A 9 21.87 3.74 14.60
N GLU A 10 21.12 3.54 15.68
CA GLU A 10 19.68 3.82 15.72
C GLU A 10 19.42 5.32 15.56
N TYR A 11 20.21 6.19 16.20
CA TYR A 11 20.12 7.64 16.03
C TYR A 11 20.32 8.05 14.55
N LYS A 12 21.36 7.54 13.90
CA LYS A 12 21.62 7.82 12.47
C LYS A 12 20.50 7.31 11.58
N ALA A 13 19.93 6.14 11.90
CA ALA A 13 18.77 5.61 11.19
C ALA A 13 17.55 6.53 11.31
N TYR A 14 17.27 7.09 12.50
CA TYR A 14 16.21 8.08 12.69
C TYR A 14 16.45 9.38 11.94
N VAL A 15 17.68 9.89 11.94
CA VAL A 15 18.01 11.11 11.19
C VAL A 15 17.86 10.90 9.68
N GLN A 16 18.29 9.74 9.16
CA GLN A 16 18.09 9.40 7.75
C GLN A 16 16.59 9.21 7.42
N SER A 17 15.85 8.56 8.30
CA SER A 17 14.41 8.37 8.20
C SER A 17 13.68 9.72 8.11
N LEU A 18 13.97 10.66 9.03
CA LEU A 18 13.42 12.03 8.98
C LEU A 18 13.71 12.75 7.66
N LYS A 19 14.96 12.68 7.20
CA LYS A 19 15.33 13.32 5.94
C LYS A 19 14.58 12.71 4.75
N LYS A 20 14.38 11.41 4.77
CA LYS A 20 13.67 10.68 3.71
C LYS A 20 12.17 10.93 3.78
N SER A 21 11.56 10.85 4.96
CA SER A 21 10.12 11.13 5.16
C SER A 21 9.76 12.57 4.80
N ALA A 22 10.61 13.54 5.17
CA ALA A 22 10.39 14.94 4.79
C ALA A 22 10.48 15.20 3.28
N LEU A 23 11.20 14.33 2.54
CA LEU A 23 11.42 14.50 1.09
C LEU A 23 10.53 13.62 0.21
N THR A 24 9.93 12.56 0.75
CA THR A 24 9.25 11.52 -0.06
C THR A 24 7.90 11.06 0.51
N ALA A 25 7.45 11.59 1.64
CA ALA A 25 6.16 11.23 2.22
C ALA A 25 5.04 11.94 1.47
N PHE A 26 4.42 11.25 0.53
CA PHE A 26 3.18 11.69 -0.11
C PHE A 26 2.01 11.39 0.83
N TYR A 27 1.63 12.36 1.66
CA TYR A 27 0.47 12.21 2.52
C TYR A 27 -0.81 12.25 1.67
N THR A 28 -1.59 11.18 1.77
CA THR A 28 -2.88 11.12 1.08
C THR A 28 -3.84 12.13 1.72
N PRO A 29 -4.46 13.03 0.93
CA PRO A 29 -5.43 13.98 1.46
C PRO A 29 -6.60 13.26 2.14
N GLU A 30 -6.93 13.71 3.34
CA GLU A 30 -7.99 13.12 4.16
C GLU A 30 -9.35 13.07 3.44
N PRO A 31 -9.79 14.10 2.65
CA PRO A 31 -11.04 14.02 1.92
C PRO A 31 -11.09 12.90 0.88
N LEU A 32 -9.95 12.55 0.26
CA LEU A 32 -9.88 11.44 -0.69
C LEU A 32 -10.10 10.10 0.01
N VAL A 33 -9.42 9.88 1.13
CA VAL A 33 -9.58 8.64 1.92
C VAL A 33 -11.02 8.52 2.44
N ALA A 34 -11.61 9.64 2.89
CA ALA A 34 -13.00 9.69 3.30
C ALA A 34 -13.94 9.24 2.20
N ALA A 35 -13.82 9.83 1.00
CA ALA A 35 -14.65 9.49 -0.16
C ALA A 35 -14.48 8.01 -0.59
N MET A 36 -13.23 7.50 -0.57
CA MET A 36 -12.97 6.08 -0.87
C MET A 36 -13.68 5.16 0.12
N GLN A 37 -13.52 5.40 1.41
CA GLN A 37 -14.10 4.55 2.45
C GLN A 37 -15.63 4.64 2.46
N GLU A 38 -16.21 5.83 2.30
CA GLU A 38 -17.64 6.01 2.18
C GLU A 38 -18.22 5.25 0.98
N SER A 39 -17.55 5.33 -0.18
CA SER A 39 -17.96 4.60 -1.39
C SER A 39 -17.94 3.08 -1.18
N LEU A 40 -16.92 2.56 -0.49
CA LEU A 40 -16.81 1.13 -0.17
C LEU A 40 -17.90 0.69 0.83
N GLN A 41 -18.18 1.50 1.85
CA GLN A 41 -19.24 1.22 2.84
C GLN A 41 -20.64 1.23 2.21
N VAL A 42 -20.93 2.22 1.36
CA VAL A 42 -22.21 2.30 0.62
C VAL A 42 -22.39 1.09 -0.29
N SER A 43 -21.29 0.55 -0.83
CA SER A 43 -21.29 -0.69 -1.63
C SER A 43 -21.45 -1.97 -0.80
N GLY A 44 -21.63 -1.86 0.53
CA GLY A 44 -21.79 -3.00 1.43
C GLY A 44 -20.49 -3.68 1.85
N SER A 45 -19.32 -3.06 1.58
CA SER A 45 -18.04 -3.62 1.98
C SER A 45 -17.73 -3.28 3.46
N HIS A 46 -17.82 -4.30 4.32
CA HIS A 46 -17.50 -4.19 5.75
C HIS A 46 -16.41 -5.22 6.07
N PRO A 47 -15.12 -4.85 5.93
CA PRO A 47 -14.03 -5.80 6.14
C PRO A 47 -13.93 -6.19 7.62
N GLY A 48 -13.79 -7.49 7.89
CA GLY A 48 -13.37 -8.00 9.20
C GLY A 48 -11.86 -7.94 9.38
N ARG A 49 -11.10 -8.06 8.27
CA ARG A 49 -9.64 -8.08 8.22
C ARG A 49 -9.14 -7.12 7.15
N PHE A 50 -8.44 -6.10 7.60
CA PHE A 50 -7.93 -5.02 6.75
C PHE A 50 -6.41 -5.01 6.72
N LEU A 51 -5.83 -4.71 5.56
CA LEU A 51 -4.40 -4.54 5.39
C LEU A 51 -4.09 -3.20 4.71
N ASP A 52 -3.18 -2.41 5.32
CA ASP A 52 -2.50 -1.29 4.68
C ASP A 52 -1.01 -1.63 4.51
N PRO A 53 -0.55 -1.94 3.28
CA PRO A 53 0.83 -2.37 3.04
C PRO A 53 1.86 -1.22 2.98
N SER A 54 1.43 0.05 3.10
CA SER A 54 2.30 1.24 3.14
C SER A 54 1.61 2.35 3.92
N ALA A 55 1.39 2.11 5.22
CA ALA A 55 0.41 2.82 6.03
C ALA A 55 0.77 4.27 6.37
N GLY A 56 2.07 4.66 6.27
CA GLY A 56 2.49 5.98 6.68
C GLY A 56 2.12 6.26 8.13
N THR A 57 1.42 7.35 8.38
CA THR A 57 0.89 7.70 9.72
C THR A 57 -0.51 7.16 9.99
N GLY A 58 -1.05 6.29 9.09
CA GLY A 58 -2.32 5.61 9.31
C GLY A 58 -3.56 6.32 8.77
N MET A 59 -3.41 7.09 7.69
CA MET A 59 -4.54 7.84 7.14
C MET A 59 -5.70 6.93 6.72
N PHE A 60 -5.41 5.77 6.10
CA PHE A 60 -6.44 4.81 5.68
C PHE A 60 -7.14 4.14 6.87
N ILE A 61 -6.42 3.90 7.97
CA ILE A 61 -7.00 3.25 9.15
C ILE A 61 -7.71 4.23 10.09
N SER A 62 -7.41 5.53 10.00
CA SER A 62 -7.99 6.57 10.86
C SER A 62 -9.53 6.63 10.83
N ARG A 63 -10.14 6.17 9.75
CA ARG A 63 -11.58 6.19 9.53
C ARG A 63 -12.23 4.81 9.56
N LEU A 64 -11.44 3.75 9.76
CA LEU A 64 -11.98 2.41 9.94
C LEU A 64 -12.61 2.30 11.34
N LYS A 65 -13.92 2.11 11.35
CA LYS A 65 -14.68 1.85 12.57
C LYS A 65 -15.09 0.38 12.56
N ASP A 66 -15.02 -0.24 13.73
CA ASP A 66 -15.53 -1.59 13.95
C ASP A 66 -14.88 -2.67 13.05
N VAL A 67 -13.62 -2.44 12.62
CA VAL A 67 -12.81 -3.45 11.93
C VAL A 67 -12.01 -4.25 12.97
N PRO A 68 -12.33 -5.54 13.17
CA PRO A 68 -11.75 -6.34 14.26
C PRO A 68 -10.26 -6.55 14.14
N GLU A 69 -9.74 -6.61 12.91
CA GLU A 69 -8.33 -6.92 12.68
C GLU A 69 -7.74 -5.98 11.62
N ILE A 70 -6.76 -5.18 12.03
CA ILE A 70 -6.06 -4.22 11.18
C ILE A 70 -4.57 -4.53 11.20
N HIS A 71 -4.01 -4.76 10.01
CA HIS A 71 -2.58 -4.95 9.78
C HIS A 71 -2.01 -3.79 8.99
N CYS A 72 -0.83 -3.33 9.38
CA CYS A 72 -0.13 -2.23 8.72
C CYS A 72 1.34 -2.57 8.51
N PHE A 73 1.85 -2.22 7.35
CA PHE A 73 3.29 -2.22 7.07
C PHE A 73 3.75 -0.78 6.87
N GLU A 74 4.86 -0.42 7.52
CA GLU A 74 5.52 0.87 7.30
C GLU A 74 7.04 0.66 7.34
N LYS A 75 7.69 0.99 6.24
CA LYS A 75 9.13 0.74 6.06
C LYS A 75 9.99 1.74 6.82
N ASP A 76 9.50 2.99 6.94
CA ASP A 76 10.21 4.03 7.67
C ASP A 76 10.08 3.81 9.18
N LYS A 77 11.23 3.69 9.87
CA LYS A 77 11.26 3.35 11.30
C LYS A 77 10.60 4.39 12.19
N LEU A 78 10.75 5.67 11.85
CA LEU A 78 10.17 6.75 12.67
C LEU A 78 8.66 6.81 12.47
N THR A 79 8.24 6.83 11.21
CA THR A 79 6.82 6.83 10.83
C THR A 79 6.10 5.59 11.39
N GLY A 80 6.72 4.41 11.31
CA GLY A 80 6.16 3.19 11.88
C GLY A 80 6.03 3.22 13.41
N LYS A 81 6.96 3.85 14.12
CA LYS A 81 6.81 4.05 15.58
C LYS A 81 5.69 5.04 15.92
N ILE A 82 5.54 6.10 15.13
CA ILE A 82 4.41 7.04 15.27
C ILE A 82 3.10 6.29 15.02
N LEU A 83 3.01 5.54 13.93
CA LEU A 83 1.86 4.73 13.58
C LEU A 83 1.47 3.78 14.73
N SER A 84 2.44 3.01 15.26
CA SER A 84 2.19 2.09 16.38
C SER A 84 1.70 2.79 17.64
N SER A 85 2.11 4.04 17.86
CA SER A 85 1.67 4.83 19.02
C SER A 85 0.27 5.42 18.82
N LEU A 86 -0.09 5.78 17.58
CA LEU A 86 -1.42 6.31 17.24
C LEU A 86 -2.50 5.22 17.23
N TYR A 87 -2.12 4.01 16.83
CA TYR A 87 -3.05 2.88 16.64
C TYR A 87 -2.54 1.62 17.37
N PRO A 88 -2.55 1.62 18.72
CA PRO A 88 -1.99 0.53 19.52
C PRO A 88 -2.73 -0.80 19.35
N GLU A 89 -3.99 -0.77 18.92
CA GLU A 89 -4.80 -1.97 18.65
C GLU A 89 -4.51 -2.61 17.28
N SER A 90 -3.80 -1.89 16.40
CA SER A 90 -3.43 -2.41 15.08
C SER A 90 -2.12 -3.18 15.14
N ARG A 91 -1.99 -4.21 14.29
CA ARG A 91 -0.72 -4.94 14.10
C ARG A 91 0.17 -4.18 13.14
N VAL A 92 1.11 -3.40 13.69
CA VAL A 92 2.06 -2.62 12.90
C VAL A 92 3.37 -3.37 12.74
N THR A 93 3.75 -3.67 11.50
CA THR A 93 5.05 -4.22 11.12
C THR A 93 5.92 -3.08 10.56
N ILE A 94 7.01 -2.75 11.28
CA ILE A 94 7.98 -1.72 10.84
C ILE A 94 9.00 -2.35 9.90
N ASP A 95 8.57 -2.64 8.69
CA ASP A 95 9.35 -3.22 7.60
C ASP A 95 8.61 -3.00 6.28
N GLY A 96 9.24 -3.37 5.14
CA GLY A 96 8.58 -3.34 3.84
C GLY A 96 7.57 -4.47 3.67
N PHE A 97 6.59 -4.28 2.79
CA PHE A 97 5.52 -5.23 2.52
C PHE A 97 6.01 -6.64 2.13
N GLN A 98 7.23 -6.76 1.56
CA GLN A 98 7.83 -8.05 1.23
C GLN A 98 8.10 -8.95 2.45
N SER A 99 8.06 -8.41 3.66
CA SER A 99 8.22 -9.20 4.90
C SER A 99 6.93 -9.87 5.38
N ILE A 100 5.79 -9.65 4.70
CA ILE A 100 4.53 -10.31 5.04
C ILE A 100 4.68 -11.83 4.96
N GLN A 101 4.18 -12.51 5.98
CA GLN A 101 4.31 -13.96 6.07
C GLN A 101 3.36 -14.67 5.11
N PRO A 102 3.76 -15.82 4.52
CA PRO A 102 2.94 -16.56 3.54
C PRO A 102 1.57 -17.04 4.07
N TYR A 103 1.41 -17.20 5.37
CA TYR A 103 0.12 -17.59 5.94
C TYR A 103 -0.95 -16.48 5.86
N TYR A 104 -0.58 -15.28 5.47
CA TYR A 104 -1.51 -14.20 5.13
C TYR A 104 -1.95 -14.21 3.67
N ASN A 105 -1.54 -15.16 2.86
CA ASN A 105 -2.11 -15.35 1.53
C ASN A 105 -3.58 -15.78 1.66
N ASN A 106 -4.44 -15.22 0.82
CA ASN A 106 -5.90 -15.43 0.84
C ASN A 106 -6.53 -15.13 2.22
N TYR A 107 -6.08 -14.09 2.89
CA TYR A 107 -6.48 -13.82 4.28
C TYR A 107 -7.35 -12.58 4.43
N PHE A 108 -6.97 -11.45 3.84
CA PHE A 108 -7.63 -10.17 4.07
C PHE A 108 -8.89 -10.00 3.23
N ASP A 109 -9.89 -9.33 3.82
CA ASP A 109 -11.13 -8.97 3.14
C ASP A 109 -10.92 -7.70 2.29
N MET A 110 -10.06 -6.80 2.76
CA MET A 110 -9.71 -5.55 2.08
C MET A 110 -8.22 -5.21 2.24
N VAL A 111 -7.63 -4.79 1.14
CA VAL A 111 -6.28 -4.21 1.09
C VAL A 111 -6.38 -2.82 0.48
N SER A 112 -6.04 -1.78 1.23
CA SER A 112 -6.13 -0.40 0.75
C SER A 112 -4.93 0.42 1.19
N SER A 113 -4.38 1.23 0.28
CA SER A 113 -3.21 2.06 0.53
C SER A 113 -3.00 3.11 -0.55
N ASN A 114 -2.26 4.15 -0.23
CA ASN A 114 -1.49 4.93 -1.18
C ASN A 114 -0.12 4.24 -1.32
N ILE A 115 0.03 3.41 -2.33
CA ILE A 115 1.23 2.58 -2.48
C ILE A 115 2.41 3.40 -2.99
N PRO A 116 3.66 3.04 -2.64
CA PRO A 116 4.83 3.67 -3.24
C PRO A 116 4.87 3.41 -4.74
N PHE A 117 5.34 4.38 -5.51
CA PHE A 117 5.45 4.30 -6.96
C PHE A 117 6.84 4.68 -7.44
N GLY A 118 7.14 4.26 -8.67
CA GLY A 118 8.44 4.46 -9.30
C GLY A 118 9.14 3.15 -9.64
N ASN A 119 10.26 3.27 -10.35
CA ASN A 119 11.07 2.14 -10.81
C ASN A 119 12.06 1.67 -9.74
N THR A 120 11.61 1.59 -8.49
CA THR A 120 12.40 1.05 -7.39
C THR A 120 12.24 -0.46 -7.35
N ARG A 121 13.36 -1.17 -7.46
CA ARG A 121 13.37 -2.63 -7.36
C ARG A 121 13.02 -3.09 -5.94
N VAL A 122 12.15 -4.08 -5.85
CA VAL A 122 11.82 -4.79 -4.61
C VAL A 122 12.58 -6.11 -4.59
N TYR A 123 12.99 -6.55 -3.42
CA TYR A 123 13.55 -7.88 -3.22
C TYR A 123 12.56 -8.73 -2.44
N ASP A 124 11.95 -9.66 -3.12
CA ASP A 124 11.07 -10.70 -2.55
C ASP A 124 11.49 -12.05 -3.13
N ARG A 125 11.93 -12.96 -2.25
CA ARG A 125 12.48 -14.26 -2.63
C ARG A 125 11.45 -15.16 -3.33
N ASP A 126 10.19 -15.10 -2.90
CA ASP A 126 9.14 -15.96 -3.44
C ASP A 126 8.77 -15.49 -4.86
N PHE A 127 8.72 -14.19 -5.07
CA PHE A 127 8.52 -13.61 -6.41
C PHE A 127 9.72 -13.87 -7.33
N ASP A 128 10.95 -13.73 -6.84
CA ASP A 128 12.17 -13.98 -7.61
C ASP A 128 12.31 -15.44 -8.07
N ARG A 129 11.79 -16.38 -7.26
CA ARG A 129 11.81 -17.81 -7.56
C ARG A 129 10.55 -18.31 -8.25
N SER A 130 9.53 -17.49 -8.41
CA SER A 130 8.26 -17.87 -9.04
C SER A 130 8.49 -18.36 -10.48
N GLU A 131 7.73 -19.33 -10.92
CA GLU A 131 7.67 -19.71 -12.35
C GLU A 131 6.90 -18.69 -13.19
N ASP A 132 6.03 -17.89 -12.56
CA ASP A 132 5.29 -16.82 -13.19
C ASP A 132 6.22 -15.65 -13.55
N VAL A 133 6.41 -15.45 -14.87
CA VAL A 133 7.28 -14.41 -15.42
C VAL A 133 6.81 -13.00 -15.02
N VAL A 134 5.48 -12.80 -14.86
CA VAL A 134 4.92 -11.49 -14.48
C VAL A 134 5.28 -11.16 -13.04
N ARG A 135 5.24 -12.15 -12.13
CA ARG A 135 5.70 -11.98 -10.75
C ARG A 135 7.18 -11.58 -10.68
N LYS A 136 8.05 -12.28 -11.41
CA LYS A 136 9.48 -11.91 -11.49
C LYS A 136 9.68 -10.49 -12.02
N SER A 137 9.03 -10.15 -13.11
CA SER A 137 9.18 -8.84 -13.74
C SER A 137 8.59 -7.71 -12.89
N SER A 138 7.58 -7.97 -12.08
CA SER A 138 6.97 -6.99 -11.18
C SER A 138 7.95 -6.45 -10.13
N LEU A 139 9.00 -7.21 -9.79
CA LEU A 139 10.03 -6.78 -8.86
C LEU A 139 10.83 -5.54 -9.34
N ALA A 140 10.79 -5.22 -10.64
CA ALA A 140 11.49 -4.07 -11.20
C ALA A 140 10.85 -2.72 -10.86
N ALA A 141 9.54 -2.71 -10.54
CA ALA A 141 8.79 -1.50 -10.23
C ALA A 141 7.93 -1.74 -8.98
N VAL A 142 8.16 -0.96 -7.93
CA VAL A 142 7.52 -1.16 -6.62
C VAL A 142 5.99 -1.20 -6.70
N HIS A 143 5.37 -0.33 -7.51
CA HIS A 143 3.92 -0.32 -7.68
C HIS A 143 3.39 -1.61 -8.29
N ASN A 144 4.07 -2.19 -9.28
CA ASN A 144 3.70 -3.47 -9.89
C ASN A 144 3.75 -4.62 -8.85
N TYR A 145 4.81 -4.66 -8.06
CA TYR A 145 4.95 -5.62 -6.98
C TYR A 145 3.80 -5.51 -5.98
N PHE A 146 3.44 -4.29 -5.56
CA PHE A 146 2.36 -4.07 -4.60
C PHE A 146 1.02 -4.59 -5.09
N PHE A 147 0.70 -4.41 -6.38
CA PHE A 147 -0.52 -4.96 -6.96
C PHE A 147 -0.57 -6.49 -6.88
N LEU A 148 0.49 -7.18 -7.33
CA LEU A 148 0.50 -8.63 -7.33
C LEU A 148 0.53 -9.20 -5.91
N LYS A 149 1.36 -8.62 -5.04
CA LYS A 149 1.45 -9.07 -3.63
C LYS A 149 0.16 -8.77 -2.86
N GLY A 150 -0.47 -7.63 -3.11
CA GLY A 150 -1.78 -7.31 -2.54
C GLY A 150 -2.85 -8.32 -2.95
N MET A 151 -2.88 -8.69 -4.23
CA MET A 151 -3.79 -9.74 -4.72
C MET A 151 -3.54 -11.11 -4.07
N ASP A 152 -2.28 -11.47 -3.77
CA ASP A 152 -1.97 -12.71 -3.05
C ASP A 152 -2.57 -12.74 -1.65
N THR A 153 -2.56 -11.58 -0.96
CA THR A 153 -3.02 -11.48 0.44
C THR A 153 -4.54 -11.42 0.59
N LEU A 154 -5.26 -11.04 -0.47
CA LEU A 154 -6.72 -11.01 -0.47
C LEU A 154 -7.32 -12.41 -0.54
N HIS A 155 -8.41 -12.66 0.20
CA HIS A 155 -9.25 -13.82 -0.03
C HIS A 155 -10.08 -13.66 -1.34
N GLU A 156 -10.70 -14.73 -1.80
CA GLU A 156 -11.62 -14.71 -2.95
C GLU A 156 -12.79 -13.74 -2.69
N GLY A 157 -13.07 -12.88 -3.65
CA GLY A 157 -14.07 -11.80 -3.52
C GLY A 157 -13.59 -10.57 -2.74
N GLY A 158 -12.40 -10.60 -2.14
CA GLY A 158 -11.82 -9.47 -1.40
C GLY A 158 -11.51 -8.27 -2.30
N ILE A 159 -11.43 -7.08 -1.70
CA ILE A 159 -11.28 -5.80 -2.40
C ILE A 159 -9.86 -5.25 -2.22
N LEU A 160 -9.22 -4.89 -3.32
CA LEU A 160 -8.00 -4.11 -3.36
C LEU A 160 -8.33 -2.69 -3.84
N ALA A 161 -7.96 -1.67 -3.08
CA ALA A 161 -8.18 -0.28 -3.42
C ALA A 161 -6.88 0.53 -3.26
N TYR A 162 -6.16 0.77 -4.35
CA TYR A 162 -4.89 1.45 -4.33
C TYR A 162 -4.92 2.81 -5.02
N ILE A 163 -4.30 3.80 -4.36
CA ILE A 163 -3.84 5.02 -5.02
C ILE A 163 -2.43 4.75 -5.53
N THR A 164 -2.19 5.08 -6.80
CA THR A 164 -0.93 4.79 -7.49
C THR A 164 -0.63 5.81 -8.59
N THR A 165 0.52 5.69 -9.22
CA THR A 165 0.88 6.51 -10.39
C THR A 165 0.02 6.16 -11.61
N SER A 166 -0.32 7.14 -12.44
CA SER A 166 -0.99 6.95 -13.73
C SER A 166 -0.26 5.97 -14.66
N GLY A 167 1.05 5.81 -14.48
CA GLY A 167 1.85 4.87 -15.25
C GLY A 167 1.41 3.41 -15.15
N VAL A 168 0.68 3.02 -14.08
CA VAL A 168 0.10 1.67 -13.98
C VAL A 168 -0.90 1.42 -15.11
N MET A 169 -1.76 2.40 -15.40
CA MET A 169 -2.76 2.30 -16.47
C MET A 169 -2.19 2.66 -17.85
N ASP A 170 -1.36 3.69 -17.94
CA ASP A 170 -0.98 4.31 -19.18
C ASP A 170 0.29 3.72 -19.81
N SER A 171 1.25 3.25 -18.99
CA SER A 171 2.54 2.78 -19.50
C SER A 171 2.42 1.44 -20.24
N PRO A 172 2.94 1.36 -21.50
CA PRO A 172 3.03 0.08 -22.20
C PRO A 172 3.86 -0.98 -21.47
N GLN A 173 4.86 -0.57 -20.69
CA GLN A 173 5.71 -1.47 -19.91
C GLN A 173 4.94 -2.22 -18.82
N ASN A 174 3.85 -1.64 -18.32
CA ASN A 174 2.99 -2.26 -17.28
C ASN A 174 1.86 -3.13 -17.88
N ARG A 175 1.80 -3.28 -19.21
CA ARG A 175 0.80 -4.12 -19.87
C ARG A 175 0.75 -5.56 -19.36
N PRO A 176 1.88 -6.26 -19.16
CA PRO A 176 1.84 -7.63 -18.63
C PRO A 176 1.21 -7.72 -17.23
N VAL A 177 1.45 -6.71 -16.39
CA VAL A 177 0.84 -6.63 -15.05
C VAL A 177 -0.66 -6.39 -15.15
N ARG A 178 -1.12 -5.50 -16.03
CA ARG A 178 -2.56 -5.29 -16.27
C ARG A 178 -3.25 -6.56 -16.79
N GLU A 179 -2.64 -7.25 -17.74
CA GLU A 179 -3.16 -8.53 -18.27
C GLU A 179 -3.23 -9.60 -17.16
N TRP A 180 -2.22 -9.65 -16.31
CA TRP A 180 -2.23 -10.54 -15.15
C TRP A 180 -3.39 -10.19 -14.20
N LEU A 181 -3.56 -8.90 -13.87
CA LEU A 181 -4.61 -8.44 -12.96
C LEU A 181 -6.02 -8.77 -13.48
N VAL A 182 -6.33 -8.54 -14.76
CA VAL A 182 -7.67 -8.84 -15.32
C VAL A 182 -7.96 -10.34 -15.40
N ASN A 183 -6.94 -11.18 -15.35
CA ASN A 183 -7.12 -12.64 -15.24
C ASN A 183 -7.38 -13.12 -13.81
N HIS A 184 -7.06 -12.30 -12.80
CA HIS A 184 -7.17 -12.66 -11.38
C HIS A 184 -8.19 -11.82 -10.60
N ALA A 185 -8.69 -10.75 -11.20
CA ALA A 185 -9.62 -9.83 -10.56
C ALA A 185 -10.54 -9.14 -11.56
N ASN A 186 -11.71 -8.73 -11.09
CA ASN A 186 -12.61 -7.85 -11.79
C ASN A 186 -12.22 -6.39 -11.50
N LEU A 187 -12.15 -5.55 -12.53
CA LEU A 187 -12.01 -4.10 -12.37
C LEU A 187 -13.34 -3.51 -11.88
N VAL A 188 -13.36 -3.03 -10.63
CA VAL A 188 -14.54 -2.37 -10.06
C VAL A 188 -14.54 -0.89 -10.46
N SER A 189 -13.39 -0.21 -10.34
CA SER A 189 -13.26 1.21 -10.68
C SER A 189 -11.81 1.56 -11.02
N ALA A 190 -11.65 2.52 -11.95
CA ALA A 190 -10.37 3.19 -12.21
C ALA A 190 -10.66 4.68 -12.44
N ILE A 191 -10.13 5.54 -11.57
CA ILE A 191 -10.41 6.99 -11.56
C ILE A 191 -9.08 7.74 -11.62
N ARG A 192 -8.91 8.60 -12.65
CA ARG A 192 -7.82 9.55 -12.68
C ARG A 192 -8.09 10.65 -11.66
N LEU A 193 -7.18 10.80 -10.71
CA LEU A 193 -7.26 11.83 -9.68
C LEU A 193 -6.80 13.19 -10.22
N PRO A 194 -7.33 14.30 -9.71
CA PRO A 194 -6.86 15.64 -10.10
C PRO A 194 -5.36 15.82 -9.83
N ASP A 195 -4.62 16.42 -10.78
CA ASP A 195 -3.17 16.60 -10.69
C ASP A 195 -2.73 17.45 -9.50
N ASN A 196 -3.60 18.36 -9.03
CA ASN A 196 -3.33 19.21 -7.87
C ASN A 196 -3.60 18.57 -6.52
N LEU A 197 -4.03 17.31 -6.47
CA LEU A 197 -4.43 16.63 -5.23
C LEU A 197 -3.26 16.44 -4.25
N PHE A 198 -2.04 16.33 -4.77
CA PHE A 198 -0.81 16.10 -3.99
C PHE A 198 0.14 17.30 -3.98
N VAL A 199 -0.32 18.50 -4.39
CA VAL A 199 0.51 19.71 -4.40
C VAL A 199 1.02 20.06 -3.00
N ASP A 200 0.20 19.91 -1.97
CA ASP A 200 0.60 20.12 -0.57
C ASP A 200 1.66 19.10 -0.10
N ALA A 201 1.74 17.95 -0.77
CA ALA A 201 2.79 16.95 -0.56
C ALA A 201 4.05 17.21 -1.42
N GLY A 202 4.11 18.34 -2.15
CA GLY A 202 5.29 18.77 -2.90
C GLY A 202 5.48 18.07 -4.25
N THR A 203 4.44 17.50 -4.85
CA THR A 203 4.53 16.82 -6.14
C THR A 203 3.30 17.06 -7.02
N GLU A 204 3.51 17.12 -8.32
CA GLU A 204 2.48 17.17 -9.38
C GLU A 204 2.43 15.85 -10.15
N VAL A 205 2.35 14.75 -9.44
CA VAL A 205 2.29 13.41 -10.10
C VAL A 205 0.84 13.04 -10.38
N SER A 206 0.52 12.82 -11.65
CA SER A 206 -0.76 12.21 -12.05
C SER A 206 -0.92 10.85 -11.40
N SER A 207 -1.99 10.69 -10.66
CA SER A 207 -2.29 9.47 -9.90
C SER A 207 -3.66 8.92 -10.23
N ASP A 208 -3.82 7.63 -10.04
CA ASP A 208 -5.06 6.90 -10.24
C ASP A 208 -5.49 6.20 -8.95
N LEU A 209 -6.77 6.19 -8.69
CA LEU A 209 -7.41 5.25 -7.78
C LEU A 209 -7.86 4.04 -8.59
N ILE A 210 -7.34 2.87 -8.25
CA ILE A 210 -7.71 1.60 -8.90
C ILE A 210 -8.33 0.68 -7.84
N VAL A 211 -9.54 0.21 -8.12
CA VAL A 211 -10.29 -0.71 -7.26
C VAL A 211 -10.53 -2.01 -8.03
N LEU A 212 -10.04 -3.11 -7.44
CA LEU A 212 -10.16 -4.45 -7.99
C LEU A 212 -10.86 -5.35 -6.99
N GLN A 213 -11.65 -6.31 -7.49
CA GLN A 213 -12.21 -7.41 -6.69
C GLN A 213 -11.57 -8.72 -7.14
N LYS A 214 -10.94 -9.43 -6.22
CA LYS A 214 -10.33 -10.73 -6.51
C LYS A 214 -11.39 -11.72 -6.99
N ASN A 215 -11.09 -12.47 -8.04
CA ASN A 215 -11.98 -13.50 -8.56
C ASN A 215 -12.29 -14.56 -7.49
N THR A 216 -13.48 -15.14 -7.56
CA THR A 216 -13.93 -16.28 -6.75
C THR A 216 -13.58 -17.59 -7.42
#